data_e9f4a2b8451ce8fbb4e4c289b5324fdc
#
_entry.id   e9f4a2b8451ce8fbb4e4c289b5324fdc
#
_cell.length_a   1.000
_cell.length_b   1.000
_cell.length_c   1.000
_cell.angle_alpha   90.00
_cell.angle_beta   90.00
_cell.angle_gamma   90.00
#
_symmetry.space_group_name_H-M   'P 1'
#
loop_
_entity.id
_entity.type
_entity.pdbx_description
1 polymer ?
#
loop_
_entity_poly.entity_id
_entity_poly.type
_entity_poly.pdbx_seq_one_letter_code
_entity_poly.pdbx_strand_id
1 'polypeptide(L)'
;MVPGLSLVEAMPLLFSYGTLQQEAVQLSTFGRLLEGRPDALVGFERSLLTIEDPEFVAASGKARHLIVKFNGRPDSRVDGTVFEVSEGELAQADQYEPAGYDRISTTLSSGKQAWVYADTRS
;
A
#
# COMPACT_ATOMS: atom_id res chain seq x y z
N MET A 1 -32.26 3.42 -8.01
CA MET A 1 -31.20 2.42 -7.91
C MET A 1 -30.18 2.65 -9.02
N VAL A 2 -28.94 2.67 -8.68
CA VAL A 2 -27.87 2.99 -9.63
C VAL A 2 -26.75 1.96 -9.56
N PRO A 3 -26.98 0.77 -10.05
CA PRO A 3 -26.02 -0.32 -9.92
C PRO A 3 -24.65 -0.03 -10.52
N GLY A 4 -24.60 0.81 -11.55
CA GLY A 4 -23.31 1.18 -12.13
C GLY A 4 -22.41 1.94 -11.17
N LEU A 5 -23.00 2.79 -10.32
CA LEU A 5 -22.23 3.50 -9.30
C LEU A 5 -21.67 2.54 -8.27
N SER A 6 -22.47 1.55 -7.87
CA SER A 6 -22.01 0.55 -6.91
C SER A 6 -20.80 -0.21 -7.42
N LEU A 7 -20.79 -0.55 -8.71
CA LEU A 7 -19.64 -1.26 -9.30
C LEU A 7 -18.39 -0.40 -9.29
N VAL A 8 -18.51 0.88 -9.61
CA VAL A 8 -17.37 1.79 -9.58
C VAL A 8 -16.85 1.96 -8.15
N GLU A 9 -17.76 2.12 -7.20
CA GLU A 9 -17.41 2.29 -5.81
C GLU A 9 -16.82 1.05 -5.19
N ALA A 10 -17.09 -0.12 -5.77
CA ALA A 10 -16.56 -1.39 -5.27
C ALA A 10 -15.10 -1.61 -5.59
N MET A 11 -14.50 -0.78 -6.45
CA MET A 11 -13.08 -0.89 -6.76
C MET A 11 -12.26 -0.23 -5.66
N PRO A 12 -11.58 -1.00 -4.81
CA PRO A 12 -10.77 -0.42 -3.76
C PRO A 12 -9.54 0.28 -4.31
N LEU A 13 -9.02 1.20 -3.51
CA LEU A 13 -7.77 1.89 -3.81
C LEU A 13 -6.69 1.40 -2.85
N LEU A 14 -5.51 1.16 -3.38
CA LEU A 14 -4.33 0.77 -2.60
C LEU A 14 -3.23 1.78 -2.83
N PHE A 15 -2.79 2.43 -1.76
CA PHE A 15 -1.68 3.37 -1.82
C PHE A 15 -0.38 2.63 -1.52
N SER A 16 0.62 2.81 -2.38
CA SER A 16 1.95 2.25 -2.16
C SER A 16 3.00 3.35 -2.15
N TYR A 17 3.87 3.26 -1.18
CA TYR A 17 5.06 4.10 -1.05
C TYR A 17 6.35 3.29 -1.24
N GLY A 18 6.24 2.01 -1.56
CA GLY A 18 7.37 1.08 -1.63
C GLY A 18 7.38 0.22 -2.88
N THR A 19 7.72 -1.05 -2.69
CA THR A 19 8.03 -1.96 -3.80
C THR A 19 6.85 -2.28 -4.72
N LEU A 20 5.60 -2.18 -4.23
CA LEU A 20 4.44 -2.40 -5.09
C LEU A 20 4.30 -1.36 -6.20
N GLN A 21 5.05 -0.28 -6.15
CA GLN A 21 5.12 0.69 -7.25
C GLN A 21 5.95 0.18 -8.43
N GLN A 22 6.75 -0.85 -8.24
CA GLN A 22 7.62 -1.41 -9.27
C GLN A 22 6.84 -2.36 -10.17
N GLU A 23 7.03 -2.22 -11.48
CA GLU A 23 6.32 -3.04 -12.47
C GLU A 23 6.57 -4.53 -12.30
N ALA A 24 7.83 -4.91 -12.04
CA ALA A 24 8.18 -6.31 -11.85
C ALA A 24 7.45 -6.92 -10.64
N VAL A 25 7.29 -6.15 -9.57
CA VAL A 25 6.57 -6.60 -8.38
C VAL A 25 5.08 -6.73 -8.67
N GLN A 26 4.52 -5.78 -9.42
CA GLN A 26 3.11 -5.83 -9.80
C GLN A 26 2.81 -7.07 -10.65
N LEU A 27 3.65 -7.34 -11.64
CA LEU A 27 3.47 -8.52 -12.48
C LEU A 27 3.60 -9.82 -11.69
N SER A 28 4.58 -9.88 -10.79
CA SER A 28 4.79 -11.07 -9.95
C SER A 28 3.65 -11.29 -8.95
N THR A 29 3.10 -10.22 -8.39
CA THR A 29 2.09 -10.29 -7.34
C THR A 29 0.69 -10.42 -7.90
N PHE A 30 0.36 -9.66 -8.96
CA PHE A 30 -1.00 -9.54 -9.48
C PHE A 30 -1.16 -10.11 -10.90
N GLY A 31 -0.08 -10.40 -11.59
CA GLY A 31 -0.14 -10.87 -12.97
C GLY A 31 -0.46 -9.78 -13.98
N ARG A 32 -0.46 -8.50 -13.57
CA ARG A 32 -0.72 -7.37 -14.45
C ARG A 32 -0.08 -6.11 -13.91
N LEU A 33 0.03 -5.09 -14.75
CA LEU A 33 0.41 -3.76 -14.31
C LEU A 33 -0.83 -3.03 -13.79
N LEU A 34 -0.67 -2.34 -12.68
CA LEU A 34 -1.77 -1.58 -12.05
C LEU A 34 -1.82 -0.18 -12.64
N GLU A 35 -3.03 0.35 -12.74
CA GLU A 35 -3.22 1.76 -13.07
C GLU A 35 -3.16 2.58 -11.79
N GLY A 36 -2.30 3.60 -11.78
CA GLY A 36 -2.11 4.41 -10.59
C GLY A 36 -1.90 5.87 -10.89
N ARG A 37 -1.97 6.66 -9.83
CA ARG A 37 -1.75 8.11 -9.89
C ARG A 37 -0.92 8.55 -8.70
N PRO A 38 -0.11 9.60 -8.86
CA PRO A 38 0.63 10.16 -7.71
C PRO A 38 -0.34 10.65 -6.65
N ASP A 39 -0.01 10.38 -5.41
CA ASP A 39 -0.77 10.86 -4.25
C ASP A 39 0.16 10.85 -3.04
N ALA A 40 -0.37 11.13 -1.87
CA ALA A 40 0.43 11.15 -0.65
C ALA A 40 -0.39 10.81 0.57
N LEU A 41 0.28 10.20 1.54
CA LEU A 41 -0.24 10.06 2.90
C LEU A 41 -0.01 11.36 3.65
N VAL A 42 -0.98 11.76 4.46
CA VAL A 42 -0.87 12.89 5.37
C VAL A 42 -1.01 12.37 6.79
N GLY A 43 -0.16 12.84 7.68
CA GLY A 43 -0.16 12.39 9.07
C GLY A 43 0.61 11.09 9.29
N PHE A 44 1.51 10.75 8.36
CA PHE A 44 2.34 9.55 8.45
C PHE A 44 3.81 9.93 8.28
N GLU A 45 4.68 9.15 8.87
CA GLU A 45 6.13 9.30 8.71
C GLU A 45 6.75 7.98 8.28
N ARG A 46 7.88 8.07 7.60
CA ARG A 46 8.64 6.90 7.16
C ARG A 46 9.50 6.37 8.29
N SER A 47 9.64 5.04 8.30
CA SER A 47 10.52 4.35 9.21
C SER A 47 11.14 3.15 8.47
N LEU A 48 12.07 2.46 9.10
CA LEU A 48 12.66 1.24 8.55
C LEU A 48 12.22 0.06 9.39
N LEU A 49 11.77 -0.99 8.70
CA LEU A 49 11.43 -2.26 9.31
C LEU A 49 12.47 -3.28 8.91
N THR A 50 13.08 -3.97 9.89
CA THR A 50 13.97 -5.08 9.61
C THR A 50 13.14 -6.33 9.34
N ILE A 51 13.36 -6.94 8.17
CA ILE A 51 12.64 -8.13 7.76
C ILE A 51 13.47 -9.34 8.13
N GLU A 52 12.90 -10.21 8.96
CA GLU A 52 13.59 -11.44 9.42
C GLU A 52 13.17 -12.67 8.62
N ASP A 53 12.14 -12.58 7.79
CA ASP A 53 11.69 -13.68 6.95
C ASP A 53 12.68 -13.90 5.81
N PRO A 54 13.43 -15.04 5.82
CA PRO A 54 14.46 -15.28 4.82
C PRO A 54 13.89 -15.44 3.40
N GLU A 55 12.65 -15.91 3.25
CA GLU A 55 12.04 -16.04 1.95
C GLU A 55 11.75 -14.68 1.35
N PHE A 56 11.26 -13.74 2.15
CA PHE A 56 11.01 -12.39 1.69
C PHE A 56 12.31 -11.67 1.34
N VAL A 57 13.34 -11.81 2.16
CA VAL A 57 14.65 -11.21 1.91
C VAL A 57 15.23 -11.74 0.61
N ALA A 58 15.14 -13.05 0.37
CA ALA A 58 15.62 -13.66 -0.86
C ALA A 58 14.88 -13.14 -2.10
N ALA A 59 13.58 -12.94 -1.99
CA ALA A 59 12.75 -12.45 -3.11
C ALA A 59 13.00 -10.98 -3.39
N SER A 60 13.14 -10.13 -2.38
CA SER A 60 13.29 -8.69 -2.53
C SER A 60 14.74 -8.22 -2.57
N GLY A 61 15.67 -9.03 -2.07
CA GLY A 61 17.07 -8.67 -1.99
C GLY A 61 17.39 -7.68 -0.87
N LYS A 62 16.45 -7.41 0.02
CA LYS A 62 16.62 -6.42 1.10
C LYS A 62 16.14 -6.96 2.43
N ALA A 63 16.97 -6.80 3.46
CA ALA A 63 16.61 -7.16 4.82
C ALA A 63 15.85 -6.05 5.55
N ARG A 64 15.89 -4.81 5.05
CA ARG A 64 15.18 -3.68 5.63
C ARG A 64 14.32 -2.99 4.57
N HIS A 65 13.10 -2.68 4.94
CA HIS A 65 12.13 -2.04 4.05
C HIS A 65 11.54 -0.80 4.71
N LEU A 66 11.12 0.13 3.88
CA LEU A 66 10.38 1.29 4.36
C LEU A 66 9.03 0.83 4.89
N ILE A 67 8.64 1.41 6.02
CA ILE A 67 7.29 1.29 6.56
C ILE A 67 6.84 2.68 7.00
N VAL A 68 5.54 2.92 7.01
CA VAL A 68 5.00 4.19 7.48
C VAL A 68 4.29 3.98 8.80
N LYS A 69 4.29 5.03 9.62
CA LYS A 69 3.60 5.02 10.90
C LYS A 69 2.81 6.31 11.03
N PHE A 70 1.56 6.19 11.49
CA PHE A 70 0.70 7.33 11.72
C PHE A 70 1.23 8.16 12.88
N ASN A 71 1.41 9.46 12.65
CA ASN A 71 1.82 10.39 13.70
C ASN A 71 0.82 11.52 13.93
N GLY A 72 -0.20 11.63 13.08
CA GLY A 72 -1.26 12.63 13.20
C GLY A 72 -0.82 14.06 12.90
N ARG A 73 0.39 14.27 12.41
CA ARG A 73 0.89 15.61 12.11
C ARG A 73 0.44 16.03 10.72
N PRO A 74 -0.21 17.20 10.57
CA PRO A 74 -0.68 17.64 9.26
C PRO A 74 0.46 18.01 8.30
N ASP A 75 1.65 18.27 8.80
CA ASP A 75 2.82 18.55 7.97
C ASP A 75 3.66 17.32 7.63
N SER A 76 3.34 16.16 8.18
CA SER A 76 4.00 14.90 7.83
C SER A 76 3.37 14.32 6.58
N ARG A 77 4.20 14.00 5.58
CA ARG A 77 3.73 13.55 4.28
C ARG A 77 4.63 12.45 3.73
N VAL A 78 4.02 11.45 3.12
CA VAL A 78 4.74 10.38 2.42
C VAL A 78 4.18 10.28 1.00
N ASP A 79 5.02 10.59 0.02
CA ASP A 79 4.64 10.53 -1.39
C ASP A 79 4.64 9.09 -1.89
N GLY A 80 3.77 8.79 -2.82
CA GLY A 80 3.67 7.48 -3.44
C GLY A 80 2.67 7.47 -4.57
N THR A 81 2.07 6.31 -4.80
CA THR A 81 1.11 6.09 -5.89
C THR A 81 -0.12 5.37 -5.36
N VAL A 82 -1.29 5.85 -5.74
CA VAL A 82 -2.55 5.17 -5.43
C VAL A 82 -2.99 4.38 -6.66
N PHE A 83 -3.37 3.11 -6.46
CA PHE A 83 -3.74 2.18 -7.52
C PHE A 83 -5.17 1.69 -7.33
N GLU A 84 -5.87 1.48 -8.44
CA GLU A 84 -7.14 0.76 -8.43
C GLU A 84 -6.86 -0.74 -8.46
N VAL A 85 -7.42 -1.47 -7.52
CA VAL A 85 -7.24 -2.93 -7.40
C VAL A 85 -8.58 -3.61 -7.15
N SER A 86 -8.63 -4.91 -7.38
CA SER A 86 -9.78 -5.72 -7.01
C SER A 86 -9.65 -6.23 -5.58
N GLU A 87 -10.76 -6.75 -5.03
CA GLU A 87 -10.74 -7.38 -3.71
C GLU A 87 -9.78 -8.58 -3.68
N GLY A 88 -9.75 -9.36 -4.76
CA GLY A 88 -8.82 -10.48 -4.88
C GLY A 88 -7.37 -10.01 -4.90
N GLU A 89 -7.10 -8.88 -5.54
CA GLU A 89 -5.77 -8.31 -5.57
C GLU A 89 -5.34 -7.77 -4.22
N LEU A 90 -6.27 -7.23 -3.43
CA LEU A 90 -5.97 -6.85 -2.05
C LEU A 90 -5.54 -8.09 -1.23
N ALA A 91 -6.24 -9.20 -1.40
CA ALA A 91 -5.87 -10.44 -0.70
C ALA A 91 -4.47 -10.92 -1.13
N GLN A 92 -4.13 -10.78 -2.40
CA GLN A 92 -2.79 -11.13 -2.90
C GLN A 92 -1.73 -10.20 -2.31
N ALA A 93 -2.04 -8.91 -2.20
CA ALA A 93 -1.13 -7.95 -1.58
C ALA A 93 -0.90 -8.26 -0.10
N ASP A 94 -1.96 -8.65 0.61
CA ASP A 94 -1.85 -9.05 2.02
C ASP A 94 -0.86 -10.22 2.19
N GLN A 95 -0.85 -11.15 1.24
CA GLN A 95 0.08 -12.28 1.28
C GLN A 95 1.50 -11.89 0.92
N TYR A 96 1.67 -10.88 0.07
CA TYR A 96 2.97 -10.38 -0.33
C TYR A 96 3.67 -9.65 0.83
N GLU A 97 2.92 -8.87 1.62
CA GLU A 97 3.51 -8.05 2.68
C GLU A 97 3.95 -8.93 3.85
N PRO A 98 5.16 -8.71 4.38
CA PRO A 98 5.66 -9.51 5.49
C PRO A 98 5.02 -9.13 6.82
N ALA A 99 5.28 -9.92 7.83
CA ALA A 99 4.85 -9.62 9.20
C ALA A 99 5.37 -8.24 9.62
N GLY A 100 4.57 -7.50 10.36
CA GLY A 100 4.89 -6.15 10.79
C GLY A 100 4.14 -5.07 10.00
N TYR A 101 3.57 -5.44 8.86
CA TYR A 101 2.72 -4.54 8.08
C TYR A 101 1.25 -4.91 8.30
N ASP A 102 0.45 -3.93 8.64
CA ASP A 102 -1.00 -4.09 8.75
C ASP A 102 -1.69 -3.18 7.74
N ARG A 103 -2.71 -3.70 7.09
CA ARG A 103 -3.47 -2.93 6.11
C ARG A 103 -4.53 -2.10 6.81
N ILE A 104 -4.42 -0.79 6.68
CA ILE A 104 -5.37 0.15 7.29
C ILE A 104 -5.93 1.07 6.21
N SER A 105 -7.09 1.66 6.49
CA SER A 105 -7.71 2.64 5.60
C SER A 105 -7.38 4.05 6.07
N THR A 106 -7.08 4.93 5.13
CA THR A 106 -6.78 6.33 5.46
C THR A 106 -7.22 7.25 4.32
N THR A 107 -7.29 8.54 4.62
CA THR A 107 -7.59 9.56 3.62
C THR A 107 -6.28 10.14 3.09
N LEU A 108 -6.13 10.10 1.77
CA LEU A 108 -4.94 10.62 1.09
C LEU A 108 -5.02 12.14 0.92
N SER A 109 -3.91 12.74 0.51
CA SER A 109 -3.83 14.18 0.26
C SER A 109 -4.88 14.65 -0.74
N SER A 110 -5.22 13.81 -1.72
CA SER A 110 -6.25 14.11 -2.72
C SER A 110 -7.68 14.08 -2.16
N GLY A 111 -7.87 13.59 -0.93
CA GLY A 111 -9.18 13.39 -0.34
C GLY A 111 -9.76 11.99 -0.57
N LYS A 112 -9.07 11.14 -1.31
CA LYS A 112 -9.53 9.77 -1.57
C LYS A 112 -9.23 8.86 -0.39
N GLN A 113 -10.13 7.92 -0.12
CA GLN A 113 -9.91 6.86 0.85
C GLN A 113 -9.15 5.73 0.17
N ALA A 114 -8.11 5.23 0.82
CA ALA A 114 -7.30 4.14 0.29
C ALA A 114 -6.78 3.25 1.41
N TRP A 115 -6.49 2.01 1.04
CA TRP A 115 -5.78 1.08 1.90
C TRP A 115 -4.28 1.36 1.82
N VAL A 116 -3.58 1.18 2.93
CA VAL A 116 -2.13 1.31 2.99
C VAL A 116 -1.58 0.32 4.01
N TYR A 117 -0.39 -0.21 3.74
CA TYR A 117 0.29 -1.08 4.69
C TYR A 117 1.17 -0.23 5.60
N ALA A 118 0.95 -0.34 6.89
CA ALA A 118 1.59 0.54 7.87
C ALA A 118 1.98 -0.23 9.13
N ASP A 119 2.85 0.37 9.92
CA ASP A 119 3.18 -0.13 11.25
C ASP A 119 2.13 0.43 12.22
N THR A 120 1.35 -0.47 12.82
CA THR A 120 0.30 -0.11 13.77
C THR A 120 0.71 -0.35 15.21
N ARG A 121 1.92 -0.83 15.43
CA ARG A 121 2.44 -1.05 16.78
C ARG A 121 2.72 0.29 17.46
N SER A 122 2.38 0.37 18.71
CA SER A 122 2.60 1.58 19.51
C SER A 122 3.87 1.50 20.32
#